data_bd1e556ce6417dfa7c54095990674672
#
_entry.id   bd1e556ce6417dfa7c54095990674672
#
_cell.length_a   1.000
_cell.length_b   1.000
_cell.length_c   1.000
_cell.angle_alpha   90.00
_cell.angle_beta   90.00
_cell.angle_gamma   90.00
#
_symmetry.space_group_name_H-M   'P 1'
#
loop_
_entity.id
_entity.type
_entity.pdbx_description
1 polymer ?
#
loop_
_entity_poly.entity_id
_entity_poly.type
_entity_poly.pdbx_seq_one_letter_code
_entity_poly.pdbx_strand_id
1 'polypeptide(L)'
;MSSRCEAIATGKFPKDTLRNTAVARLYEEAMLHDGGSITDQGGLAALSGEKTGRSPKDKRIVEEAASKEDIWWGEVNRPISPESFDAVRRQAIDFLDSSEHFYVLDAFAGWSPDARLKVRIICSRAYHALFMHNMLIRPTPEELANFGEPDYVIYNAGQQAADPSIDGVDSETCVALSFERGEMVIQGTEYAGEMKKGVFTIMNYLMPKRDVLSMHCSCNEGARHDVTLFFGLSGTGKTTLSADESRALIGDDEHCWDDEGVFNIEGGCYAKVVNLSEEKEPQIFNAIRYGSVLENTVQDPQTREIQFEDTSICLLYTSPSPRDQRGSRMPSSA
;
A
#
# COMPACT_ATOMS: atom_id res chain seq x y z
N MET A 1 20.99 -12.81 -19.96
CA MET A 1 19.70 -12.25 -20.41
C MET A 1 19.36 -11.14 -19.44
N SER A 2 18.78 -10.04 -19.89
CA SER A 2 18.30 -8.98 -18.96
C SER A 2 17.17 -9.56 -18.11
N SER A 3 17.17 -9.27 -16.81
CA SER A 3 16.09 -9.64 -15.89
C SER A 3 14.75 -9.10 -16.40
N ARG A 4 13.68 -9.90 -16.28
CA ARG A 4 12.31 -9.51 -16.63
C ARG A 4 11.87 -8.34 -15.76
N CYS A 5 12.12 -8.42 -14.45
CA CYS A 5 11.80 -7.36 -13.51
C CYS A 5 12.53 -6.05 -13.79
N GLU A 6 13.82 -6.11 -14.13
CA GLU A 6 14.58 -4.90 -14.49
C GLU A 6 14.10 -4.25 -15.79
N ALA A 7 13.71 -5.06 -16.78
CA ALA A 7 13.10 -4.55 -17.98
C ALA A 7 11.78 -3.83 -17.68
N ILE A 8 10.92 -4.45 -16.84
CA ILE A 8 9.64 -3.87 -16.43
C ILE A 8 9.85 -2.60 -15.60
N ALA A 9 10.80 -2.58 -14.69
CA ALA A 9 11.13 -1.40 -13.88
C ALA A 9 11.41 -0.18 -14.76
N THR A 10 12.05 -0.37 -15.90
CA THR A 10 12.34 0.68 -16.89
C THR A 10 11.24 0.88 -17.94
N GLY A 11 10.04 0.30 -17.77
CA GLY A 11 8.90 0.48 -18.66
C GLY A 11 8.87 -0.42 -19.90
N LYS A 12 9.70 -1.47 -19.95
CA LYS A 12 9.72 -2.45 -21.05
C LYS A 12 8.94 -3.70 -20.64
N PHE A 13 7.69 -3.81 -21.09
CA PHE A 13 6.80 -4.90 -20.71
C PHE A 13 6.87 -6.06 -21.71
N PRO A 14 7.24 -7.30 -21.28
CA PRO A 14 7.01 -8.51 -22.06
C PRO A 14 5.51 -8.67 -22.40
N LYS A 15 5.22 -9.34 -23.53
CA LYS A 15 3.85 -9.44 -24.08
C LYS A 15 2.82 -9.98 -23.10
N ASP A 16 3.25 -10.91 -22.23
CA ASP A 16 2.35 -11.61 -21.29
C ASP A 16 2.39 -11.01 -19.88
N THR A 17 2.87 -9.78 -19.73
CA THR A 17 2.90 -9.08 -18.44
C THR A 17 1.48 -8.70 -18.01
N LEU A 18 1.05 -9.18 -16.84
CA LEU A 18 -0.21 -8.81 -16.19
C LEU A 18 -0.04 -7.42 -15.53
N ARG A 19 -0.17 -6.36 -16.35
CA ARG A 19 -0.04 -4.97 -15.91
C ARG A 19 -1.41 -4.31 -15.73
N ASN A 20 -1.66 -3.69 -14.58
CA ASN A 20 -2.92 -3.03 -14.22
C ASN A 20 -4.14 -3.87 -14.60
N THR A 21 -4.05 -5.16 -14.28
CA THR A 21 -5.04 -6.17 -14.61
C THR A 21 -6.40 -5.83 -13.97
N ALA A 22 -7.48 -6.09 -14.69
CA ALA A 22 -8.83 -5.84 -14.20
C ALA A 22 -9.12 -6.60 -12.90
N VAL A 23 -9.88 -5.98 -12.00
CA VAL A 23 -10.23 -6.52 -10.68
C VAL A 23 -10.77 -7.95 -10.77
N ALA A 24 -11.68 -8.23 -11.73
CA ALA A 24 -12.23 -9.58 -11.94
C ALA A 24 -11.12 -10.61 -12.20
N ARG A 25 -10.14 -10.27 -13.03
CA ARG A 25 -9.02 -11.16 -13.32
C ARG A 25 -8.11 -11.34 -12.10
N LEU A 26 -7.86 -10.28 -11.32
CA LEU A 26 -7.10 -10.40 -10.06
C LEU A 26 -7.81 -11.30 -9.04
N TYR A 27 -9.14 -11.31 -9.00
CA TYR A 27 -9.91 -12.27 -8.20
C TYR A 27 -9.68 -13.72 -8.66
N GLU A 28 -9.80 -13.99 -9.97
CA GLU A 28 -9.52 -15.32 -10.53
C GLU A 28 -8.11 -15.79 -10.20
N GLU A 29 -7.11 -14.94 -10.42
CA GLU A 29 -5.71 -15.23 -10.13
C GLU A 29 -5.49 -15.50 -8.63
N ALA A 30 -6.06 -14.66 -7.75
CA ALA A 30 -5.92 -14.83 -6.30
C ALA A 30 -6.57 -16.13 -5.81
N MET A 31 -7.72 -16.53 -6.36
CA MET A 31 -8.37 -17.79 -6.03
C MET A 31 -7.60 -19.01 -6.55
N LEU A 32 -6.99 -18.90 -7.72
CA LEU A 32 -6.26 -20.00 -8.34
C LEU A 32 -4.87 -20.19 -7.73
N HIS A 33 -4.18 -19.10 -7.39
CA HIS A 33 -2.75 -19.13 -7.09
C HIS A 33 -2.38 -18.64 -5.70
N ASP A 34 -3.20 -17.78 -5.06
CA ASP A 34 -2.91 -17.21 -3.74
C ASP A 34 -3.66 -17.89 -2.58
N GLY A 35 -4.53 -18.86 -2.89
CA GLY A 35 -5.43 -19.47 -1.88
C GLY A 35 -6.54 -18.53 -1.41
N GLY A 36 -6.83 -17.48 -2.18
CA GLY A 36 -7.92 -16.55 -1.91
C GLY A 36 -9.30 -17.18 -2.05
N SER A 37 -10.30 -16.57 -1.43
CA SER A 37 -11.70 -16.99 -1.55
C SER A 37 -12.63 -15.78 -1.61
N ILE A 38 -13.82 -15.97 -2.21
CA ILE A 38 -14.85 -14.92 -2.23
C ILE A 38 -15.71 -15.04 -0.98
N THR A 39 -15.99 -13.90 -0.33
CA THR A 39 -16.92 -13.82 0.80
C THR A 39 -18.37 -13.81 0.31
N ASP A 40 -19.33 -14.05 1.22
CA ASP A 40 -20.77 -13.94 0.96
C ASP A 40 -21.17 -12.57 0.38
N GLN A 41 -20.48 -11.50 0.79
CA GLN A 41 -20.68 -10.12 0.30
C GLN A 41 -19.88 -9.79 -0.97
N GLY A 42 -19.11 -10.75 -1.50
CA GLY A 42 -18.34 -10.59 -2.74
C GLY A 42 -16.95 -9.99 -2.57
N GLY A 43 -16.47 -9.74 -1.36
CA GLY A 43 -15.08 -9.34 -1.10
C GLY A 43 -14.11 -10.52 -1.33
N LEU A 44 -12.83 -10.22 -1.62
CA LEU A 44 -11.77 -11.22 -1.68
C LEU A 44 -11.15 -11.40 -0.29
N ALA A 45 -11.28 -12.58 0.31
CA ALA A 45 -10.54 -12.96 1.50
C ALA A 45 -9.19 -13.56 1.11
N ALA A 46 -8.10 -13.05 1.71
CA ALA A 46 -6.73 -13.50 1.49
C ALA A 46 -5.95 -13.58 2.80
N LEU A 47 -5.00 -14.50 2.88
CA LEU A 47 -4.11 -14.68 4.03
C LEU A 47 -2.68 -14.27 3.65
N SER A 48 -2.02 -13.54 4.55
CA SER A 48 -0.62 -13.12 4.40
C SER A 48 0.39 -14.07 5.06
N GLY A 49 -0.01 -15.33 5.27
CA GLY A 49 0.85 -16.33 5.90
C GLY A 49 1.03 -16.09 7.41
N GLU A 50 2.21 -16.42 7.92
CA GLU A 50 2.51 -16.34 9.36
C GLU A 50 2.54 -14.90 9.90
N LYS A 51 2.94 -13.94 9.06
CA LYS A 51 3.03 -12.53 9.45
C LYS A 51 1.77 -11.78 9.05
N THR A 52 0.94 -11.51 10.03
CA THR A 52 -0.36 -10.86 9.86
C THR A 52 -0.34 -9.36 10.15
N GLY A 53 0.84 -8.77 10.28
CA GLY A 53 1.04 -7.35 10.58
C GLY A 53 2.41 -6.86 10.15
N ARG A 54 2.66 -5.56 10.36
CA ARG A 54 3.93 -4.91 10.01
C ARG A 54 5.10 -5.49 10.80
N SER A 55 6.27 -5.48 10.16
CA SER A 55 7.55 -5.88 10.73
C SER A 55 8.47 -4.66 10.95
N PRO A 56 8.18 -3.78 11.91
CA PRO A 56 8.90 -2.51 12.06
C PRO A 56 10.39 -2.69 12.41
N LYS A 57 10.76 -3.80 13.05
CA LYS A 57 12.15 -4.10 13.39
C LYS A 57 12.98 -4.57 12.19
N ASP A 58 12.33 -4.99 11.13
CA ASP A 58 12.94 -5.51 9.90
C ASP A 58 13.02 -4.46 8.79
N LYS A 59 12.60 -3.22 9.08
CA LYS A 59 12.75 -2.09 8.17
C LYS A 59 14.18 -1.61 8.12
N ARG A 60 14.62 -1.30 6.90
CA ARG A 60 15.95 -0.78 6.60
C ARG A 60 15.85 0.40 5.64
N ILE A 61 16.69 1.40 5.85
CA ILE A 61 16.90 2.49 4.90
C ILE A 61 18.35 2.43 4.46
N VAL A 62 18.59 2.51 3.16
CA VAL A 62 19.95 2.48 2.65
C VAL A 62 20.71 3.73 3.09
N GLU A 63 21.90 3.55 3.64
CA GLU A 63 22.75 4.66 4.05
C GLU A 63 23.46 5.24 2.82
N GLU A 64 22.81 6.18 2.15
CA GLU A 64 23.24 6.79 0.90
C GLU A 64 23.69 8.24 1.13
N ALA A 65 24.62 8.70 0.29
CA ALA A 65 25.20 10.04 0.44
C ALA A 65 24.16 11.16 0.35
N ALA A 66 23.14 11.00 -0.50
CA ALA A 66 22.11 12.03 -0.73
C ALA A 66 21.03 12.08 0.36
N SER A 67 20.89 11.05 1.19
CA SER A 67 19.78 10.95 2.16
C SER A 67 20.22 10.81 3.62
N LYS A 68 21.43 10.33 3.89
CA LYS A 68 21.85 9.94 5.24
C LYS A 68 21.79 11.06 6.28
N GLU A 69 22.03 12.30 5.88
CA GLU A 69 22.03 13.45 6.78
C GLU A 69 20.61 13.93 7.13
N ASP A 70 19.60 13.54 6.32
CA ASP A 70 18.19 13.91 6.51
C ASP A 70 17.45 12.88 7.37
N ILE A 71 18.04 11.72 7.61
CA ILE A 71 17.36 10.60 8.28
C ILE A 71 17.72 10.60 9.77
N TRP A 72 16.68 10.58 10.60
CA TRP A 72 16.87 10.36 12.04
C TRP A 72 17.11 8.86 12.29
N TRP A 73 18.39 8.48 12.27
CA TRP A 73 18.83 7.12 12.53
C TRP A 73 18.58 6.66 13.96
N GLY A 74 18.18 5.39 14.14
CA GLY A 74 17.92 4.81 15.45
C GLY A 74 17.17 3.48 15.35
N GLU A 75 16.42 3.14 16.39
CA GLU A 75 15.69 1.86 16.45
C GLU A 75 14.59 1.73 15.36
N VAL A 76 14.05 2.85 14.90
CA VAL A 76 12.97 2.87 13.89
C VAL A 76 13.54 2.94 12.47
N ASN A 77 14.49 3.86 12.23
CA ASN A 77 15.17 4.01 10.95
C ASN A 77 16.54 3.36 11.04
N ARG A 78 16.61 2.09 10.73
CA ARG A 78 17.83 1.29 10.82
C ARG A 78 18.57 1.29 9.48
N PRO A 79 19.89 1.52 9.47
CA PRO A 79 20.64 1.56 8.23
C PRO A 79 20.88 0.17 7.65
N ILE A 80 21.04 0.12 6.32
CA ILE A 80 21.63 -0.99 5.58
C ILE A 80 22.61 -0.40 4.56
N SER A 81 23.73 -1.09 4.31
CA SER A 81 24.69 -0.60 3.32
C SER A 81 24.15 -0.73 1.88
N PRO A 82 24.64 0.08 0.93
CA PRO A 82 24.29 -0.08 -0.49
C PRO A 82 24.62 -1.48 -1.03
N GLU A 83 25.73 -2.08 -0.59
CA GLU A 83 26.15 -3.43 -1.01
C GLU A 83 25.18 -4.50 -0.48
N SER A 84 24.74 -4.40 0.77
CA SER A 84 23.76 -5.29 1.37
C SER A 84 22.39 -5.12 0.71
N PHE A 85 21.99 -3.88 0.43
CA PHE A 85 20.76 -3.62 -0.35
C PHE A 85 20.82 -4.26 -1.73
N ASP A 86 21.95 -4.19 -2.43
CA ASP A 86 22.14 -4.84 -3.73
C ASP A 86 21.99 -6.37 -3.65
N ALA A 87 22.45 -6.97 -2.56
CA ALA A 87 22.30 -8.41 -2.34
C ALA A 87 20.81 -8.78 -2.10
N VAL A 88 20.12 -8.06 -1.21
CA VAL A 88 18.69 -8.23 -0.93
C VAL A 88 17.85 -8.02 -2.19
N ARG A 89 18.13 -6.94 -2.94
CA ARG A 89 17.46 -6.61 -4.20
C ARG A 89 17.61 -7.72 -5.24
N ARG A 90 18.83 -8.24 -5.41
CA ARG A 90 19.11 -9.31 -6.37
C ARG A 90 18.33 -10.56 -6.05
N GLN A 91 18.32 -10.99 -4.80
CA GLN A 91 17.54 -12.15 -4.37
C GLN A 91 16.04 -11.97 -4.65
N ALA A 92 15.48 -10.80 -4.37
CA ALA A 92 14.08 -10.51 -4.65
C ALA A 92 13.76 -10.54 -6.15
N ILE A 93 14.62 -9.96 -6.98
CA ILE A 93 14.47 -9.96 -8.43
C ILE A 93 14.58 -11.38 -9.00
N ASP A 94 15.57 -12.17 -8.56
CA ASP A 94 15.76 -13.55 -8.99
C ASP A 94 14.51 -14.42 -8.63
N PHE A 95 13.94 -14.21 -7.44
CA PHE A 95 12.69 -14.86 -7.04
C PHE A 95 11.53 -14.46 -7.96
N LEU A 96 11.30 -13.16 -8.16
CA LEU A 96 10.21 -12.65 -9.00
C LEU A 96 10.38 -13.08 -10.46
N ASP A 97 11.60 -13.09 -10.99
CA ASP A 97 11.89 -13.55 -12.36
C ASP A 97 11.65 -15.05 -12.54
N SER A 98 11.83 -15.85 -11.48
CA SER A 98 11.56 -17.29 -11.46
C SER A 98 10.10 -17.64 -11.17
N SER A 99 9.32 -16.69 -10.67
CA SER A 99 7.91 -16.93 -10.33
C SER A 99 7.08 -17.19 -11.58
N GLU A 100 6.24 -18.22 -11.54
CA GLU A 100 5.32 -18.59 -12.62
C GLU A 100 4.29 -17.48 -12.87
N HIS A 101 3.81 -16.88 -11.79
CA HIS A 101 2.85 -15.78 -11.82
C HIS A 101 3.47 -14.54 -11.19
N PHE A 102 3.30 -13.40 -11.83
CA PHE A 102 3.64 -12.12 -11.24
C PHE A 102 2.81 -11.00 -11.86
N TYR A 103 2.61 -9.96 -11.07
CA TYR A 103 1.70 -8.88 -11.39
C TYR A 103 2.42 -7.55 -11.31
N VAL A 104 2.07 -6.63 -12.21
CA VAL A 104 2.60 -5.28 -12.24
C VAL A 104 1.45 -4.30 -12.06
N LEU A 105 1.60 -3.37 -11.13
CA LEU A 105 0.67 -2.28 -10.94
C LEU A 105 1.40 -0.95 -11.06
N ASP A 106 0.96 -0.10 -11.97
CA ASP A 106 1.33 1.30 -12.05
C ASP A 106 0.22 2.15 -11.45
N ALA A 107 0.58 3.02 -10.52
CA ALA A 107 -0.37 3.88 -9.82
C ALA A 107 0.30 5.17 -9.33
N PHE A 108 -0.50 6.10 -8.82
CA PHE A 108 0.00 7.35 -8.25
C PHE A 108 -0.19 7.37 -6.73
N ALA A 109 0.74 8.02 -6.02
CA ALA A 109 0.61 8.40 -4.63
C ALA A 109 0.50 9.92 -4.54
N GLY A 110 -0.57 10.42 -3.90
CA GLY A 110 -0.87 11.86 -3.80
C GLY A 110 -1.80 12.37 -4.89
N TRP A 111 -2.87 13.05 -4.47
CA TRP A 111 -3.88 13.60 -5.37
C TRP A 111 -3.49 14.96 -5.99
N SER A 112 -2.54 15.70 -5.38
CA SER A 112 -2.01 16.92 -5.98
C SER A 112 -1.16 16.58 -7.21
N PRO A 113 -1.48 17.07 -8.42
CA PRO A 113 -0.74 16.74 -9.64
C PRO A 113 0.75 17.11 -9.56
N ASP A 114 1.09 18.19 -8.86
CA ASP A 114 2.47 18.68 -8.74
C ASP A 114 3.30 17.93 -7.71
N ALA A 115 2.63 17.31 -6.73
CA ALA A 115 3.27 16.58 -5.64
C ALA A 115 3.18 15.04 -5.80
N ARG A 116 2.35 14.51 -6.70
CA ARG A 116 2.14 13.07 -6.86
C ARG A 116 3.39 12.33 -7.36
N LEU A 117 3.55 11.10 -6.89
CA LEU A 117 4.60 10.18 -7.33
C LEU A 117 4.02 9.07 -8.20
N LYS A 118 4.78 8.66 -9.21
CA LYS A 118 4.54 7.45 -10.00
C LYS A 118 5.15 6.26 -9.27
N VAL A 119 4.33 5.30 -8.89
CA VAL A 119 4.77 4.10 -8.18
C VAL A 119 4.47 2.88 -9.04
N ARG A 120 5.48 2.03 -9.25
CA ARG A 120 5.34 0.72 -9.88
C ARG A 120 5.54 -0.38 -8.85
N ILE A 121 4.56 -1.26 -8.73
CA ILE A 121 4.64 -2.43 -7.86
C ILE A 121 4.82 -3.66 -8.74
N ILE A 122 5.80 -4.50 -8.40
CA ILE A 122 6.03 -5.81 -8.99
C ILE A 122 5.91 -6.83 -7.86
N CYS A 123 4.97 -7.75 -7.94
CA CYS A 123 4.67 -8.70 -6.90
C CYS A 123 4.28 -10.07 -7.46
N SER A 124 4.48 -11.13 -6.67
CA SER A 124 4.17 -12.51 -7.03
C SER A 124 2.73 -12.93 -6.71
N ARG A 125 1.97 -12.13 -5.95
CA ARG A 125 0.60 -12.45 -5.53
C ARG A 125 -0.41 -11.48 -6.11
N ALA A 126 -1.50 -12.02 -6.65
CA ALA A 126 -2.57 -11.21 -7.26
C ALA A 126 -3.29 -10.33 -6.23
N TYR A 127 -3.49 -10.85 -4.98
CA TYR A 127 -4.13 -10.03 -3.95
C TYR A 127 -3.29 -8.83 -3.54
N HIS A 128 -1.95 -8.88 -3.62
CA HIS A 128 -1.06 -7.73 -3.43
C HIS A 128 -1.32 -6.64 -4.49
N ALA A 129 -1.45 -7.05 -5.75
CA ALA A 129 -1.78 -6.12 -6.83
C ALA A 129 -3.18 -5.50 -6.63
N LEU A 130 -4.17 -6.30 -6.21
CA LEU A 130 -5.52 -5.80 -5.91
C LEU A 130 -5.53 -4.87 -4.70
N PHE A 131 -4.79 -5.22 -3.64
CA PHE A 131 -4.63 -4.37 -2.46
C PHE A 131 -4.09 -2.99 -2.85
N MET A 132 -2.99 -2.94 -3.59
CA MET A 132 -2.38 -1.68 -4.00
C MET A 132 -3.20 -0.94 -5.06
N HIS A 133 -3.96 -1.65 -5.90
CA HIS A 133 -4.97 -1.06 -6.78
C HIS A 133 -6.05 -0.30 -6.00
N ASN A 134 -6.43 -0.82 -4.83
CA ASN A 134 -7.37 -0.16 -3.93
C ASN A 134 -6.71 1.02 -3.20
N MET A 135 -5.47 0.84 -2.74
CA MET A 135 -4.78 1.81 -1.88
C MET A 135 -4.22 3.01 -2.61
N LEU A 136 -3.76 2.85 -3.85
CA LEU A 136 -3.17 3.94 -4.61
C LEU A 136 -4.16 4.53 -5.62
N ILE A 137 -3.83 5.72 -6.12
CA ILE A 137 -4.64 6.42 -7.11
C ILE A 137 -4.44 5.74 -8.47
N ARG A 138 -5.53 5.25 -9.02
CA ARG A 138 -5.55 4.54 -10.30
C ARG A 138 -5.35 5.53 -11.45
N PRO A 139 -4.39 5.25 -12.36
CA PRO A 139 -4.27 6.04 -13.57
C PRO A 139 -5.48 5.87 -14.48
N THR A 140 -5.85 6.91 -15.18
CA THR A 140 -6.77 6.81 -16.31
C THR A 140 -6.11 5.99 -17.43
N PRO A 141 -6.88 5.47 -18.42
CA PRO A 141 -6.29 4.76 -19.56
C PRO A 141 -5.22 5.58 -20.31
N GLU A 142 -5.42 6.89 -20.42
CA GLU A 142 -4.48 7.80 -21.06
C GLU A 142 -3.20 7.98 -20.23
N GLU A 143 -3.33 8.19 -18.90
CA GLU A 143 -2.19 8.28 -17.99
C GLU A 143 -1.41 6.97 -17.95
N LEU A 144 -2.09 5.82 -17.97
CA LEU A 144 -1.45 4.51 -18.00
C LEU A 144 -0.66 4.27 -19.29
N ALA A 145 -1.22 4.69 -20.44
CA ALA A 145 -0.54 4.60 -21.73
C ALA A 145 0.73 5.47 -21.78
N ASN A 146 0.72 6.60 -21.08
CA ASN A 146 1.81 7.57 -21.01
C ASN A 146 2.58 7.52 -19.67
N PHE A 147 2.44 6.44 -18.90
CA PHE A 147 3.00 6.37 -17.53
C PHE A 147 4.53 6.54 -17.52
N GLY A 148 5.22 5.91 -18.48
CA GLY A 148 6.68 6.00 -18.61
C GLY A 148 7.43 5.31 -17.48
N GLU A 149 8.58 5.87 -17.10
CA GLU A 149 9.35 5.40 -15.95
C GLU A 149 8.70 5.85 -14.66
N PRO A 150 8.62 4.98 -13.63
CA PRO A 150 8.13 5.34 -12.30
C PRO A 150 9.18 6.14 -11.53
N ASP A 151 8.72 6.93 -10.54
CA ASP A 151 9.62 7.56 -9.57
C ASP A 151 10.13 6.53 -8.56
N TYR A 152 9.29 5.54 -8.23
CA TYR A 152 9.64 4.44 -7.31
C TYR A 152 9.15 3.09 -7.82
N VAL A 153 9.98 2.05 -7.62
CA VAL A 153 9.63 0.65 -7.87
C VAL A 153 9.61 -0.11 -6.55
N ILE A 154 8.53 -0.85 -6.29
CA ILE A 154 8.42 -1.77 -5.15
C ILE A 154 8.51 -3.19 -5.66
N TYR A 155 9.56 -3.91 -5.31
CA TYR A 155 9.73 -5.34 -5.54
C TYR A 155 9.20 -6.10 -4.32
N ASN A 156 8.01 -6.66 -4.43
CA ASN A 156 7.43 -7.46 -3.35
C ASN A 156 7.64 -8.95 -3.62
N ALA A 157 8.72 -9.47 -3.06
CA ALA A 157 9.07 -10.89 -3.01
C ALA A 157 8.76 -11.48 -1.63
N GLY A 158 7.60 -11.16 -1.06
CA GLY A 158 7.25 -11.50 0.33
C GLY A 158 7.29 -12.98 0.67
N GLN A 159 7.07 -13.87 -0.30
CA GLN A 159 7.16 -15.32 -0.16
C GLN A 159 8.61 -15.83 -0.09
N GLN A 160 9.60 -15.01 -0.49
CA GLN A 160 11.02 -15.32 -0.39
C GLN A 160 11.54 -14.87 0.98
N ALA A 161 12.01 -15.79 1.80
CA ALA A 161 12.70 -15.45 3.03
C ALA A 161 13.94 -14.60 2.75
N ALA A 162 14.15 -13.55 3.54
CA ALA A 162 15.39 -12.79 3.52
C ALA A 162 16.54 -13.62 4.11
N ASP A 163 17.77 -13.30 3.73
CA ASP A 163 18.96 -14.02 4.15
C ASP A 163 19.67 -13.28 5.30
N PRO A 164 19.60 -13.79 6.55
CA PRO A 164 20.26 -13.18 7.70
C PRO A 164 21.79 -13.19 7.63
N SER A 165 22.41 -13.86 6.65
CA SER A 165 23.85 -13.77 6.44
C SER A 165 24.29 -12.47 5.77
N ILE A 166 23.35 -11.70 5.21
CA ILE A 166 23.61 -10.38 4.66
C ILE A 166 23.69 -9.37 5.82
N ASP A 167 24.77 -8.61 5.86
CA ASP A 167 24.97 -7.59 6.89
C ASP A 167 23.82 -6.58 6.92
N GLY A 168 23.28 -6.31 8.12
CA GLY A 168 22.11 -5.46 8.31
C GLY A 168 20.75 -6.15 8.14
N VAL A 169 20.69 -7.44 7.78
CA VAL A 169 19.47 -8.26 7.75
C VAL A 169 19.44 -9.14 9.00
N ASP A 170 18.54 -8.87 9.95
CA ASP A 170 18.54 -9.51 11.27
C ASP A 170 17.60 -10.72 11.37
N SER A 171 16.75 -10.96 10.39
CA SER A 171 15.77 -12.05 10.40
C SER A 171 15.44 -12.50 8.98
N GLU A 172 14.59 -13.51 8.84
CA GLU A 172 14.06 -13.94 7.54
C GLU A 172 13.10 -12.93 6.89
N THR A 173 12.99 -11.72 7.45
CA THR A 173 12.23 -10.61 6.88
C THR A 173 13.14 -9.40 6.67
N CYS A 174 13.00 -8.77 5.51
CA CYS A 174 13.67 -7.52 5.20
C CYS A 174 12.73 -6.62 4.38
N VAL A 175 12.57 -5.38 4.85
CA VAL A 175 11.85 -4.31 4.14
C VAL A 175 12.83 -3.17 3.94
N ALA A 176 13.51 -3.13 2.81
CA ALA A 176 14.61 -2.20 2.53
C ALA A 176 14.19 -1.13 1.52
N LEU A 177 14.53 0.13 1.80
CA LEU A 177 14.21 1.30 0.97
C LEU A 177 15.47 2.07 0.62
N SER A 178 15.70 2.29 -0.68
CA SER A 178 16.71 3.20 -1.23
C SER A 178 16.03 4.43 -1.81
N PHE A 179 16.37 5.61 -1.31
CA PHE A 179 15.86 6.88 -1.83
C PHE A 179 16.60 7.30 -3.12
N GLU A 180 17.89 7.02 -3.25
CA GLU A 180 18.66 7.37 -4.45
C GLU A 180 18.25 6.54 -5.67
N ARG A 181 17.95 5.26 -5.46
CA ARG A 181 17.50 4.38 -6.54
C ARG A 181 16.01 4.50 -6.84
N GLY A 182 15.22 5.08 -5.94
CA GLY A 182 13.77 5.01 -6.03
C GLY A 182 13.26 3.56 -5.95
N GLU A 183 13.84 2.74 -5.09
CA GLU A 183 13.50 1.31 -5.01
C GLU A 183 13.19 0.87 -3.57
N MET A 184 12.19 0.02 -3.42
CA MET A 184 11.87 -0.68 -2.18
C MET A 184 11.82 -2.18 -2.44
N VAL A 185 12.38 -2.96 -1.52
CA VAL A 185 12.38 -4.43 -1.58
C VAL A 185 11.71 -4.98 -0.33
N ILE A 186 10.81 -5.95 -0.51
CA ILE A 186 10.11 -6.65 0.56
C ILE A 186 10.37 -8.16 0.43
N GLN A 187 10.90 -8.77 1.48
CA GLN A 187 11.12 -10.22 1.60
C GLN A 187 10.64 -10.73 2.96
N GLY A 188 10.20 -12.00 3.01
CA GLY A 188 9.84 -12.71 4.24
C GLY A 188 8.61 -12.21 4.96
N THR A 189 7.78 -11.42 4.29
CA THR A 189 6.44 -11.04 4.75
C THR A 189 5.51 -10.82 3.58
N GLU A 190 4.35 -11.46 3.64
CA GLU A 190 3.32 -11.30 2.62
C GLU A 190 2.24 -10.30 3.05
N TYR A 191 2.43 -9.62 4.19
CA TYR A 191 1.51 -8.59 4.68
C TYR A 191 1.51 -7.39 3.75
N ALA A 192 0.37 -7.16 3.07
CA ALA A 192 0.24 -6.15 2.03
C ALA A 192 0.45 -4.71 2.52
N GLY A 193 0.14 -4.46 3.80
CA GLY A 193 0.33 -3.15 4.43
C GLY A 193 1.78 -2.66 4.51
N GLU A 194 2.79 -3.53 4.29
CA GLU A 194 4.18 -3.06 4.16
C GLU A 194 4.39 -2.20 2.92
N MET A 195 3.75 -2.55 1.78
CA MET A 195 3.81 -1.72 0.56
C MET A 195 3.17 -0.35 0.79
N LYS A 196 1.98 -0.32 1.40
CA LYS A 196 1.27 0.92 1.76
C LYS A 196 2.16 1.83 2.60
N LYS A 197 2.69 1.31 3.71
CA LYS A 197 3.52 2.09 4.64
C LYS A 197 4.89 2.44 4.05
N GLY A 198 5.39 1.67 3.09
CA GLY A 198 6.55 2.01 2.29
C GLY A 198 6.30 3.27 1.45
N VAL A 199 5.19 3.32 0.72
CA VAL A 199 4.80 4.52 -0.04
C VAL A 199 4.63 5.74 0.86
N PHE A 200 3.99 5.58 2.03
CA PHE A 200 3.89 6.67 3.00
C PHE A 200 5.26 7.13 3.50
N THR A 201 6.20 6.20 3.76
CA THR A 201 7.57 6.54 4.17
C THR A 201 8.26 7.38 3.08
N ILE A 202 8.09 7.01 1.81
CA ILE A 202 8.63 7.75 0.66
C ILE A 202 8.03 9.17 0.61
N MET A 203 6.72 9.29 0.68
CA MET A 203 6.03 10.59 0.67
C MET A 203 6.44 11.44 1.88
N ASN A 204 6.52 10.84 3.07
CA ASN A 204 6.92 11.53 4.30
C ASN A 204 8.37 12.05 4.27
N TYR A 205 9.24 11.43 3.49
CA TYR A 205 10.60 11.90 3.26
C TYR A 205 10.67 12.98 2.17
N LEU A 206 10.00 12.77 1.05
CA LEU A 206 10.13 13.64 -0.12
C LEU A 206 9.33 14.94 -0.02
N MET A 207 8.12 14.88 0.54
CA MET A 207 7.20 16.03 0.54
C MET A 207 7.75 17.22 1.32
N PRO A 208 8.33 17.07 2.54
CA PRO A 208 8.96 18.20 3.24
C PRO A 208 10.12 18.85 2.46
N LYS A 209 10.82 18.08 1.63
CA LYS A 209 11.89 18.62 0.76
C LYS A 209 11.36 19.43 -0.44
N ARG A 210 10.03 19.38 -0.66
CA ARG A 210 9.31 20.13 -1.69
C ARG A 210 8.39 21.20 -1.08
N ASP A 211 8.63 21.58 0.19
CA ASP A 211 7.82 22.52 0.97
C ASP A 211 6.35 22.06 1.14
N VAL A 212 6.08 20.76 1.07
CA VAL A 212 4.77 20.13 1.30
C VAL A 212 4.77 19.42 2.64
N LEU A 213 3.83 19.75 3.53
CA LEU A 213 3.69 19.10 4.84
C LEU A 213 3.07 17.71 4.69
N SER A 214 3.77 16.66 5.11
CA SER A 214 3.25 15.30 5.19
C SER A 214 2.74 14.98 6.59
N MET A 215 1.56 14.35 6.70
CA MET A 215 0.84 14.15 7.96
C MET A 215 0.24 12.74 8.05
N HIS A 216 0.36 12.13 9.23
CA HIS A 216 -0.39 10.92 9.59
C HIS A 216 -1.64 11.35 10.37
N CYS A 217 -2.70 11.65 9.67
CA CYS A 217 -3.96 12.16 10.21
C CYS A 217 -5.13 11.76 9.32
N SER A 218 -6.34 11.74 9.87
CA SER A 218 -7.57 11.74 9.08
C SER A 218 -7.96 13.17 8.73
N CYS A 219 -8.76 13.33 7.68
CA CYS A 219 -9.18 14.64 7.20
C CYS A 219 -10.61 14.60 6.66
N ASN A 220 -11.42 15.62 7.00
CA ASN A 220 -12.73 15.83 6.40
C ASN A 220 -13.00 17.32 6.10
N GLU A 221 -14.00 17.55 5.24
CA GLU A 221 -14.43 18.86 4.79
C GLU A 221 -15.88 19.11 5.19
N GLY A 222 -16.14 20.27 5.79
CA GLY A 222 -17.49 20.72 6.14
C GLY A 222 -18.21 21.40 4.98
N ALA A 223 -19.52 21.67 5.19
CA ALA A 223 -20.37 22.31 4.18
C ALA A 223 -19.93 23.74 3.78
N ARG A 224 -19.09 24.38 4.59
CA ARG A 224 -18.52 25.70 4.33
C ARG A 224 -17.10 25.62 3.76
N HIS A 225 -16.68 24.45 3.29
CA HIS A 225 -15.32 24.16 2.85
C HIS A 225 -14.26 24.31 3.95
N ASP A 226 -14.69 24.22 5.21
CA ASP A 226 -13.78 24.18 6.35
C ASP A 226 -13.20 22.76 6.50
N VAL A 227 -11.87 22.68 6.50
CA VAL A 227 -11.14 21.41 6.60
C VAL A 227 -10.75 21.16 8.05
N THR A 228 -10.96 19.92 8.51
CA THR A 228 -10.57 19.48 9.86
C THR A 228 -9.58 18.32 9.75
N LEU A 229 -8.44 18.44 10.43
CA LEU A 229 -7.42 17.41 10.57
C LEU A 229 -7.52 16.75 11.93
N PHE A 230 -7.51 15.40 11.96
CA PHE A 230 -7.61 14.61 13.17
C PHE A 230 -6.30 13.86 13.41
N PHE A 231 -5.54 14.29 14.42
CA PHE A 231 -4.31 13.63 14.85
C PHE A 231 -4.56 12.74 16.06
N GLY A 232 -3.87 11.62 16.12
CA GLY A 232 -3.92 10.71 17.27
C GLY A 232 -3.26 9.37 16.96
N LEU A 233 -3.05 8.56 18.00
CA LEU A 233 -2.50 7.21 17.86
C LEU A 233 -3.53 6.24 17.26
N SER A 234 -3.08 5.04 16.86
CA SER A 234 -4.00 3.98 16.42
C SER A 234 -5.02 3.65 17.51
N GLY A 235 -6.30 3.52 17.16
CA GLY A 235 -7.39 3.20 18.08
C GLY A 235 -7.91 4.37 18.92
N THR A 236 -7.48 5.61 18.66
CA THR A 236 -7.97 6.81 19.37
C THR A 236 -9.26 7.41 18.79
N GLY A 237 -9.81 6.80 17.73
CA GLY A 237 -11.07 7.24 17.13
C GLY A 237 -10.91 8.25 15.97
N LYS A 238 -9.70 8.44 15.42
CA LYS A 238 -9.50 9.34 14.27
C LYS A 238 -10.45 9.03 13.11
N THR A 239 -10.48 7.78 12.65
CA THR A 239 -11.34 7.34 11.56
C THR A 239 -12.82 7.52 11.88
N THR A 240 -13.25 7.16 13.11
CA THR A 240 -14.64 7.30 13.56
C THR A 240 -15.08 8.77 13.57
N LEU A 241 -14.23 9.67 14.09
CA LEU A 241 -14.56 11.10 14.16
C LEU A 241 -14.53 11.78 12.79
N SER A 242 -13.60 11.39 11.90
CA SER A 242 -13.52 11.96 10.56
C SER A 242 -14.64 11.45 9.62
N ALA A 243 -15.27 10.34 9.97
CA ALA A 243 -16.35 9.72 9.20
C ALA A 243 -17.76 10.27 9.50
N ASP A 244 -17.87 11.43 10.16
CA ASP A 244 -19.14 12.13 10.39
C ASP A 244 -19.91 12.32 9.08
N GLU A 245 -21.17 11.86 9.02
CA GLU A 245 -22.01 11.90 7.81
C GLU A 245 -22.35 13.32 7.34
N SER A 246 -22.26 14.30 8.22
CA SER A 246 -22.49 15.71 7.88
C SER A 246 -21.29 16.37 7.19
N ARG A 247 -20.15 15.68 7.12
CA ARG A 247 -18.91 16.17 6.52
C ARG A 247 -18.39 15.21 5.44
N ALA A 248 -17.74 15.73 4.41
CA ALA A 248 -17.13 14.91 3.36
C ALA A 248 -15.78 14.37 3.82
N LEU A 249 -15.60 13.05 3.89
CA LEU A 249 -14.31 12.44 4.18
C LEU A 249 -13.34 12.71 3.02
N ILE A 250 -12.17 13.30 3.31
CA ILE A 250 -11.05 13.44 2.36
C ILE A 250 -10.19 12.17 2.43
N GLY A 251 -9.91 11.68 3.64
CA GLY A 251 -9.23 10.41 3.87
C GLY A 251 -9.09 10.10 5.35
N ASP A 252 -8.72 8.86 5.67
CA ASP A 252 -8.74 8.37 7.06
C ASP A 252 -7.37 8.20 7.70
N ASP A 253 -6.25 8.25 6.95
CA ASP A 253 -4.93 7.90 7.51
C ASP A 253 -3.77 8.83 7.10
N GLU A 254 -3.57 9.15 5.82
CA GLU A 254 -2.33 9.75 5.32
C GLU A 254 -2.59 10.92 4.36
N HIS A 255 -2.14 12.12 4.74
CA HIS A 255 -2.39 13.36 3.99
C HIS A 255 -1.13 14.19 3.81
N CYS A 256 -1.17 15.05 2.79
CA CYS A 256 -0.23 16.13 2.61
C CYS A 256 -0.96 17.47 2.55
N TRP A 257 -0.23 18.55 2.82
CA TRP A 257 -0.72 19.90 2.74
C TRP A 257 0.30 20.78 1.98
N ASP A 258 -0.11 21.29 0.84
CA ASP A 258 0.63 22.23 0.00
C ASP A 258 -0.09 23.60 -0.05
N ASP A 259 0.38 24.51 -0.90
CA ASP A 259 -0.20 25.84 -1.06
C ASP A 259 -1.65 25.81 -1.61
N GLU A 260 -2.03 24.74 -2.31
CA GLU A 260 -3.39 24.55 -2.87
C GLU A 260 -4.35 23.92 -1.87
N GLY A 261 -3.84 23.37 -0.75
CA GLY A 261 -4.64 22.78 0.32
C GLY A 261 -4.23 21.39 0.75
N VAL A 262 -5.13 20.70 1.47
CA VAL A 262 -4.89 19.33 1.97
C VAL A 262 -5.33 18.30 0.93
N PHE A 263 -4.49 17.34 0.66
CA PHE A 263 -4.81 16.23 -0.23
C PHE A 263 -4.45 14.87 0.39
N ASN A 264 -5.21 13.84 0.01
CA ASN A 264 -4.93 12.46 0.42
C ASN A 264 -3.74 11.90 -0.38
N ILE A 265 -2.86 11.13 0.28
CA ILE A 265 -1.81 10.37 -0.40
C ILE A 265 -2.42 9.16 -1.11
N GLU A 266 -3.50 8.61 -0.57
CA GLU A 266 -4.11 7.34 -0.95
C GLU A 266 -5.34 7.51 -1.84
N GLY A 267 -5.67 6.44 -2.57
CA GLY A 267 -6.87 6.33 -3.40
C GLY A 267 -7.96 5.43 -2.81
N GLY A 268 -7.78 4.95 -1.60
CA GLY A 268 -8.71 4.08 -0.89
C GLY A 268 -8.48 4.05 0.61
N CYS A 269 -9.18 3.17 1.31
CA CYS A 269 -9.11 3.00 2.76
C CYS A 269 -8.53 1.64 3.16
N TYR A 270 -7.83 1.61 4.30
CA TYR A 270 -7.37 0.38 4.93
C TYR A 270 -7.63 0.42 6.43
N ALA A 271 -8.61 -0.34 6.89
CA ALA A 271 -9.11 -0.30 8.25
C ALA A 271 -9.07 -1.67 8.94
N LYS A 272 -8.99 -1.66 10.26
CA LYS A 272 -9.24 -2.86 11.07
C LYS A 272 -10.74 -3.12 11.15
N VAL A 273 -11.12 -4.39 10.97
CA VAL A 273 -12.51 -4.84 10.99
C VAL A 273 -12.86 -5.72 12.19
N VAL A 274 -12.10 -5.60 13.28
CA VAL A 274 -12.39 -6.33 14.54
C VAL A 274 -13.70 -5.83 15.13
N ASN A 275 -14.64 -6.75 15.38
CA ASN A 275 -15.99 -6.47 15.88
C ASN A 275 -16.79 -5.50 14.97
N LEU A 276 -16.50 -5.49 13.67
CA LEU A 276 -17.24 -4.69 12.70
C LEU A 276 -18.69 -5.18 12.62
N SER A 277 -19.61 -4.24 12.66
CA SER A 277 -21.04 -4.50 12.41
C SER A 277 -21.68 -3.34 11.65
N GLU A 278 -22.75 -3.62 10.94
CA GLU A 278 -23.50 -2.59 10.22
C GLU A 278 -24.04 -1.49 11.15
N GLU A 279 -24.38 -1.85 12.40
CA GLU A 279 -24.87 -0.90 13.39
C GLU A 279 -23.79 0.08 13.87
N LYS A 280 -22.53 -0.41 14.06
CA LYS A 280 -21.44 0.41 14.61
C LYS A 280 -20.74 1.26 13.54
N GLU A 281 -20.47 0.67 12.38
CA GLU A 281 -19.71 1.29 11.30
C GLU A 281 -20.32 0.94 9.93
N PRO A 282 -21.55 1.46 9.66
CA PRO A 282 -22.31 1.08 8.46
C PRO A 282 -21.56 1.36 7.16
N GLN A 283 -20.77 2.41 7.11
CA GLN A 283 -20.05 2.79 5.90
C GLN A 283 -18.92 1.80 5.57
N ILE A 284 -18.16 1.32 6.58
CA ILE A 284 -17.11 0.32 6.38
C ILE A 284 -17.75 -1.03 6.07
N PHE A 285 -18.79 -1.42 6.83
CA PHE A 285 -19.49 -2.69 6.63
C PHE A 285 -20.06 -2.80 5.21
N ASN A 286 -20.76 -1.77 4.75
CA ASN A 286 -21.35 -1.75 3.42
C ASN A 286 -20.34 -1.56 2.27
N ALA A 287 -19.10 -1.20 2.57
CA ALA A 287 -18.01 -1.15 1.59
C ALA A 287 -17.37 -2.52 1.34
N ILE A 288 -17.67 -3.53 2.16
CA ILE A 288 -17.23 -4.93 1.94
C ILE A 288 -18.09 -5.52 0.82
N ARG A 289 -17.55 -5.52 -0.39
CA ARG A 289 -18.22 -6.00 -1.60
C ARG A 289 -17.19 -6.33 -2.67
N TYR A 290 -17.66 -6.72 -3.85
CA TYR A 290 -16.78 -6.94 -5.00
C TYR A 290 -15.82 -5.75 -5.22
N GLY A 291 -14.53 -6.07 -5.32
CA GLY A 291 -13.43 -5.12 -5.42
C GLY A 291 -12.67 -4.91 -4.10
N SER A 292 -13.25 -5.25 -2.95
CA SER A 292 -12.55 -5.17 -1.65
C SER A 292 -11.67 -6.40 -1.37
N VAL A 293 -10.65 -6.20 -0.53
CA VAL A 293 -9.80 -7.28 0.02
C VAL A 293 -9.96 -7.30 1.54
N LEU A 294 -10.23 -8.48 2.07
CA LEU A 294 -10.21 -8.77 3.49
C LEU A 294 -8.94 -9.59 3.78
N GLU A 295 -7.97 -8.96 4.41
CA GLU A 295 -6.69 -9.57 4.70
C GLU A 295 -6.67 -10.14 6.12
N ASN A 296 -6.30 -11.42 6.24
CA ASN A 296 -6.19 -12.12 7.53
C ASN A 296 -7.50 -12.11 8.33
N THR A 297 -8.59 -12.43 7.66
CA THR A 297 -9.91 -12.62 8.27
C THR A 297 -10.26 -14.09 8.35
N VAL A 298 -10.98 -14.48 9.41
CA VAL A 298 -11.54 -15.83 9.52
C VAL A 298 -12.87 -15.87 8.78
N GLN A 299 -13.01 -16.85 7.89
CA GLN A 299 -14.20 -17.05 7.07
C GLN A 299 -14.83 -18.41 7.38
N ASP A 300 -16.14 -18.47 7.55
CA ASP A 300 -16.86 -19.74 7.62
C ASP A 300 -16.73 -20.48 6.27
N PRO A 301 -16.26 -21.75 6.27
CA PRO A 301 -15.99 -22.46 5.03
C PRO A 301 -17.25 -22.84 4.22
N GLN A 302 -18.43 -22.82 4.84
CA GLN A 302 -19.71 -23.20 4.20
C GLN A 302 -20.50 -21.98 3.76
N THR A 303 -20.71 -21.00 4.65
CA THR A 303 -21.51 -19.80 4.38
C THR A 303 -20.71 -18.71 3.69
N ARG A 304 -19.38 -18.74 3.80
CA ARG A 304 -18.48 -17.68 3.32
C ARG A 304 -18.61 -16.35 4.06
N GLU A 305 -19.32 -16.33 5.19
CA GLU A 305 -19.40 -15.17 6.07
C GLU A 305 -18.10 -14.94 6.81
N ILE A 306 -17.73 -13.67 6.98
CA ILE A 306 -16.56 -13.28 7.78
C ILE A 306 -16.93 -13.21 9.25
N GLN A 307 -16.12 -13.85 10.08
CA GLN A 307 -16.26 -13.84 11.54
C GLN A 307 -15.50 -12.65 12.13
N PHE A 308 -16.10 -11.46 12.13
CA PHE A 308 -15.45 -10.21 12.60
C PHE A 308 -15.11 -10.21 14.10
N GLU A 309 -15.66 -11.13 14.87
CA GLU A 309 -15.36 -11.30 16.30
C GLU A 309 -14.17 -12.23 16.55
N ASP A 310 -13.78 -13.03 15.56
CA ASP A 310 -12.65 -13.95 15.67
C ASP A 310 -11.32 -13.22 15.47
N THR A 311 -10.64 -12.96 16.59
CA THR A 311 -9.34 -12.28 16.62
C THR A 311 -8.15 -13.23 16.61
N SER A 312 -8.35 -14.50 16.28
CA SER A 312 -7.26 -15.48 16.16
C SER A 312 -6.25 -15.12 15.06
N ILE A 313 -6.71 -14.33 14.07
CA ILE A 313 -5.89 -13.71 13.03
C ILE A 313 -6.13 -12.19 13.09
N CYS A 314 -5.20 -11.37 12.58
CA CYS A 314 -5.35 -9.93 12.53
C CYS A 314 -6.34 -9.54 11.42
N LEU A 315 -7.53 -9.06 11.75
CA LEU A 315 -8.57 -8.71 10.80
C LEU A 315 -8.33 -7.32 10.17
N LEU A 316 -8.11 -7.29 8.86
CA LEU A 316 -7.86 -6.06 8.10
C LEU A 316 -8.66 -6.05 6.79
N TYR A 317 -9.02 -4.86 6.34
CA TYR A 317 -9.85 -4.65 5.17
C TYR A 317 -9.39 -3.46 4.35
N THR A 318 -9.36 -3.59 3.02
CA THR A 318 -9.16 -2.47 2.09
C THR A 318 -10.23 -2.44 1.01
N SER A 319 -10.64 -1.26 0.63
CA SER A 319 -11.59 -1.01 -0.46
C SER A 319 -11.29 0.28 -1.21
N PRO A 320 -11.54 0.32 -2.51
CA PRO A 320 -11.73 1.57 -3.24
C PRO A 320 -13.10 2.14 -2.86
N SER A 321 -13.25 2.66 -1.63
CA SER A 321 -14.53 3.14 -1.13
C SER A 321 -15.07 4.28 -1.99
N PRO A 322 -16.39 4.31 -2.31
CA PRO A 322 -17.03 5.49 -2.91
C PRO A 322 -16.91 6.75 -2.06
N ARG A 323 -16.64 6.61 -0.76
CA ARG A 323 -16.33 7.73 0.16
C ARG A 323 -15.07 8.46 -0.27
N ASP A 324 -14.02 7.71 -0.67
CA ASP A 324 -12.73 8.26 -1.04
C ASP A 324 -12.72 8.84 -2.45
N GLN A 325 -13.69 8.47 -3.29
CA GLN A 325 -13.82 8.98 -4.65
C GLN A 325 -14.39 10.41 -4.74
N ARG A 326 -15.04 10.91 -3.68
CA ARG A 326 -15.71 12.22 -3.69
C ARG A 326 -14.85 13.38 -3.16
N GLY A 327 -13.81 13.13 -2.41
CA GLY A 327 -13.20 14.12 -1.55
C GLY A 327 -11.75 14.46 -1.79
N SER A 328 -11.15 13.96 -2.84
CA SER A 328 -9.70 14.05 -2.97
C SER A 328 -9.18 15.34 -3.61
N ARG A 329 -10.05 16.25 -4.03
CA ARG A 329 -9.66 17.57 -4.53
C ARG A 329 -10.30 18.64 -3.67
N MET A 330 -9.48 19.35 -2.93
CA MET A 330 -9.86 20.63 -2.37
C MET A 330 -10.00 21.65 -3.49
N PRO A 331 -11.07 22.46 -3.52
CA PRO A 331 -11.07 23.66 -4.36
C PRO A 331 -9.95 24.59 -3.90
N SER A 332 -9.19 25.13 -4.84
CA SER A 332 -8.08 26.06 -4.63
C SER A 332 -8.51 27.44 -4.17
N SER A 333 -9.61 27.57 -3.44
CA SER A 333 -10.11 28.87 -3.00
C SER A 333 -10.64 28.77 -1.58
N ALA A 334 -9.79 29.03 -0.66
CA ALA A 334 -10.16 29.60 0.62
C ALA A 334 -9.28 30.79 0.91
#